data_8623736faf04cc2f6c7a40f5a2896272
#
_entry.id   8623736faf04cc2f6c7a40f5a2896272
#
_cell.length_a   1.000
_cell.length_b   1.000
_cell.length_c   1.000
_cell.angle_alpha   90.00
_cell.angle_beta   90.00
_cell.angle_gamma   90.00
#
_symmetry.space_group_name_H-M   'P 1'
#
loop_
_entity.id
_entity.type
_entity.pdbx_description
1 polymer ?
#
loop_
_entity_poly.entity_id
_entity_poly.type
_entity_poly.pdbx_seq_one_letter_code
_entity_poly.pdbx_strand_id
1 'polypeptide(L)'
;MNCEELFFEDDVNMIILPLHHIYGFSGLVTFLSQGLTNVFCDGLKYITINMKEYGVSVITSVPLLLESMYKKIMKAITEQGQLGKIQKALKLCDASDKMGINLRKRFFKPIIDQLGGRMRFIINGAAALDPVVSKGLNDFGILTVQGYGLTETSPTIASETYRYLKPGSSGVIMPNVDARLVDVDENGVGELVVRGDNVMLGYMDNP
;
A
#
# COMPACT_ATOMS: atom_id res chain seq x y z
N MET A 1 -10.22 10.38 -7.58
CA MET A 1 -9.43 10.64 -6.35
C MET A 1 -8.38 11.67 -6.74
N ASN A 2 -8.40 12.86 -6.15
CA ASN A 2 -7.33 13.83 -6.42
C ASN A 2 -6.06 13.31 -5.75
N CYS A 3 -5.04 13.01 -6.54
CA CYS A 3 -3.73 12.57 -6.04
C CYS A 3 -3.08 13.64 -5.12
N GLU A 4 -3.44 14.91 -5.33
CA GLU A 4 -2.98 16.05 -4.53
C GLU A 4 -3.27 15.94 -3.02
N GLU A 5 -4.30 15.16 -2.62
CA GLU A 5 -4.60 14.91 -1.20
C GLU A 5 -3.76 13.79 -0.58
N LEU A 6 -3.07 12.98 -1.39
CA LEU A 6 -2.33 11.79 -0.93
C LEU A 6 -0.83 12.00 -0.89
N PHE A 7 -0.29 12.89 -1.70
CA PHE A 7 1.14 13.14 -1.82
C PHE A 7 1.48 14.56 -1.41
N PHE A 8 2.62 14.71 -0.74
CA PHE A 8 3.16 16.00 -0.30
C PHE A 8 4.48 16.27 -1.01
N GLU A 9 4.83 17.54 -1.20
CA GLU A 9 6.05 17.97 -1.90
C GLU A 9 7.33 17.41 -1.25
N ASP A 10 7.31 17.16 0.06
CA ASP A 10 8.44 16.62 0.81
C ASP A 10 8.44 15.08 0.91
N ASP A 11 7.54 14.41 0.20
CA ASP A 11 7.53 12.95 0.17
C ASP A 11 8.70 12.38 -0.64
N VAL A 12 9.25 11.31 -0.10
CA VAL A 12 10.31 10.52 -0.73
C VAL A 12 9.79 9.12 -1.00
N ASN A 13 9.72 8.77 -2.28
CA ASN A 13 9.41 7.41 -2.72
C ASN A 13 10.70 6.60 -2.89
N MET A 14 10.73 5.37 -2.39
CA MET A 14 11.81 4.44 -2.67
C MET A 14 11.37 3.38 -3.68
N ILE A 15 12.09 3.31 -4.79
CA ILE A 15 11.85 2.35 -5.86
C ILE A 15 12.50 1.02 -5.47
N ILE A 16 11.65 0.01 -5.24
CA ILE A 16 12.04 -1.34 -4.82
C ILE A 16 11.69 -2.34 -5.92
N LEU A 17 10.60 -2.08 -6.65
CA LEU A 17 10.07 -2.99 -7.66
C LEU A 17 10.82 -2.88 -8.98
N PRO A 18 10.95 -3.98 -9.74
CA PRO A 18 11.59 -3.98 -11.04
C PRO A 18 10.84 -3.07 -12.04
N LEU A 19 11.57 -2.19 -12.73
CA LEU A 19 10.99 -1.25 -13.69
C LEU A 19 10.57 -1.90 -15.03
N HIS A 20 10.98 -3.14 -15.28
CA HIS A 20 10.48 -3.91 -16.43
C HIS A 20 9.10 -4.50 -16.19
N HIS A 21 8.59 -4.48 -14.95
CA HIS A 21 7.23 -4.85 -14.62
C HIS A 21 6.35 -3.59 -14.60
N ILE A 22 5.16 -3.67 -15.24
CA ILE A 22 4.26 -2.52 -15.38
C ILE A 22 3.92 -1.85 -14.04
N TYR A 23 3.78 -2.63 -12.97
CA TYR A 23 3.46 -2.11 -11.64
C TYR A 23 4.58 -1.25 -11.07
N GLY A 24 5.85 -1.66 -11.21
CA GLY A 24 7.00 -0.86 -10.78
C GLY A 24 7.18 0.40 -11.64
N PHE A 25 7.01 0.25 -12.96
CA PHE A 25 7.13 1.36 -13.89
C PHE A 25 6.03 2.41 -13.72
N SER A 26 4.78 2.00 -13.64
CA SER A 26 3.65 2.92 -13.44
C SER A 26 3.72 3.64 -12.10
N GLY A 27 4.17 2.95 -11.04
CA GLY A 27 4.44 3.58 -9.74
C GLY A 27 5.47 4.70 -9.85
N LEU A 28 6.62 4.45 -10.50
CA LEU A 28 7.64 5.47 -10.73
C LEU A 28 7.07 6.67 -11.51
N VAL A 29 6.39 6.43 -12.63
CA VAL A 29 5.81 7.49 -13.47
C VAL A 29 4.79 8.31 -12.67
N THR A 30 3.95 7.66 -11.88
CA THR A 30 2.97 8.34 -11.02
C THR A 30 3.67 9.26 -10.03
N PHE A 31 4.67 8.79 -9.31
CA PHE A 31 5.35 9.62 -8.32
C PHE A 31 6.17 10.75 -8.95
N LEU A 32 6.76 10.53 -10.11
CA LEU A 32 7.41 11.59 -10.88
C LEU A 32 6.40 12.66 -11.33
N SER A 33 5.21 12.25 -11.80
CA SER A 33 4.17 13.20 -12.23
C SER A 33 3.59 14.03 -11.07
N GLN A 34 3.72 13.54 -9.84
CA GLN A 34 3.32 14.25 -8.63
C GLN A 34 4.47 15.06 -7.99
N GLY A 35 5.64 15.10 -8.63
CA GLY A 35 6.79 15.88 -8.17
C GLY A 35 7.54 15.28 -6.95
N LEU A 36 7.31 14.03 -6.61
CA LEU A 36 7.99 13.40 -5.48
C LEU A 36 9.48 13.17 -5.76
N THR A 37 10.28 13.25 -4.72
CA THR A 37 11.65 12.75 -4.76
C THR A 37 11.64 11.23 -4.87
N ASN A 38 12.35 10.69 -5.88
CA ASN A 38 12.44 9.25 -6.11
C ASN A 38 13.87 8.77 -5.87
N VAL A 39 14.04 7.77 -5.00
CA VAL A 39 15.33 7.14 -4.69
C VAL A 39 15.29 5.67 -5.05
N PHE A 40 16.42 5.12 -5.49
CA PHE A 40 16.53 3.71 -5.81
C PHE A 40 17.08 2.94 -4.62
N CYS A 41 16.47 1.78 -4.33
CA CYS A 41 16.95 0.88 -3.31
C CYS A 41 18.20 0.14 -3.79
N ASP A 42 19.27 0.11 -2.98
CA ASP A 42 20.52 -0.60 -3.28
C ASP A 42 20.35 -2.13 -3.30
N GLY A 43 19.17 -2.61 -2.98
CA GLY A 43 18.79 -4.03 -2.97
C GLY A 43 18.01 -4.41 -1.72
N LEU A 44 17.31 -5.54 -1.77
CA LEU A 44 16.36 -5.95 -0.73
C LEU A 44 16.94 -6.01 0.69
N LYS A 45 18.22 -6.34 0.83
CA LYS A 45 18.90 -6.38 2.13
C LYS A 45 19.17 -4.98 2.73
N TYR A 46 19.14 -3.93 1.91
CA TYR A 46 19.41 -2.56 2.33
C TYR A 46 18.15 -1.72 2.55
N ILE A 47 16.95 -2.27 2.31
CA ILE A 47 15.68 -1.53 2.40
C ILE A 47 15.58 -0.69 3.68
N THR A 48 15.81 -1.29 4.85
CA THR A 48 15.70 -0.57 6.13
C THR A 48 16.78 0.51 6.30
N ILE A 49 17.97 0.29 5.74
CA ILE A 49 19.06 1.27 5.76
C ILE A 49 18.70 2.44 4.87
N ASN A 50 18.31 2.18 3.61
CA ASN A 50 17.93 3.23 2.67
C ASN A 50 16.68 3.99 3.10
N MET A 51 15.71 3.31 3.75
CA MET A 51 14.55 4.00 4.33
C MET A 51 14.96 5.09 5.32
N LYS A 52 15.96 4.81 6.16
CA LYS A 52 16.49 5.78 7.14
C LYS A 52 17.33 6.86 6.48
N GLU A 53 18.22 6.46 5.59
CA GLU A 53 19.18 7.34 4.92
C GLU A 53 18.45 8.42 4.09
N TYR A 54 17.43 8.02 3.33
CA TYR A 54 16.71 8.92 2.44
C TYR A 54 15.44 9.50 3.05
N GLY A 55 15.08 9.11 4.29
CA GLY A 55 13.84 9.58 4.92
C GLY A 55 12.59 9.19 4.14
N VAL A 56 12.54 7.94 3.67
CA VAL A 56 11.46 7.43 2.83
C VAL A 56 10.10 7.53 3.53
N SER A 57 9.11 8.09 2.85
CA SER A 57 7.77 8.29 3.35
C SER A 57 6.70 7.49 2.61
N VAL A 58 6.98 7.11 1.36
CA VAL A 58 6.07 6.38 0.47
C VAL A 58 6.81 5.22 -0.18
N ILE A 59 6.14 4.09 -0.35
CA ILE A 59 6.66 2.95 -1.15
C ILE A 59 5.53 2.27 -1.92
N THR A 60 5.89 1.78 -3.10
CA THR A 60 5.12 0.73 -3.79
C THR A 60 5.71 -0.63 -3.44
N SER A 61 4.88 -1.57 -3.02
CA SER A 61 5.33 -2.83 -2.42
C SER A 61 4.50 -4.03 -2.87
N VAL A 62 4.99 -5.20 -2.52
CA VAL A 62 4.32 -6.50 -2.70
C VAL A 62 4.11 -7.16 -1.34
N PRO A 63 3.13 -8.09 -1.20
CA PRO A 63 2.77 -8.71 0.07
C PRO A 63 3.95 -9.29 0.84
N LEU A 64 4.80 -10.06 0.17
CA LEU A 64 5.94 -10.74 0.80
C LEU A 64 6.86 -9.78 1.57
N LEU A 65 7.08 -8.58 1.05
CA LEU A 65 7.90 -7.56 1.71
C LEU A 65 7.18 -7.02 2.95
N LEU A 66 5.89 -6.69 2.82
CA LEU A 66 5.10 -6.12 3.92
C LEU A 66 4.90 -7.12 5.06
N GLU A 67 4.63 -8.38 4.73
CA GLU A 67 4.52 -9.48 5.69
C GLU A 67 5.83 -9.68 6.46
N SER A 68 6.97 -9.65 5.74
CA SER A 68 8.30 -9.73 6.36
C SER A 68 8.56 -8.55 7.29
N MET A 69 8.21 -7.33 6.87
CA MET A 69 8.34 -6.12 7.69
C MET A 69 7.46 -6.19 8.93
N TYR A 70 6.19 -6.54 8.77
CA TYR A 70 5.24 -6.65 9.86
C TYR A 70 5.65 -7.73 10.86
N LYS A 71 6.09 -8.90 10.37
CA LYS A 71 6.62 -9.98 11.21
C LYS A 71 7.81 -9.53 12.07
N LYS A 72 8.74 -8.75 11.50
CA LYS A 72 9.88 -8.21 12.25
C LYS A 72 9.42 -7.22 13.33
N ILE A 73 8.47 -6.34 13.01
CA ILE A 73 7.89 -5.38 13.97
C ILE A 73 7.22 -6.14 15.13
N MET A 74 6.35 -7.11 14.81
CA MET A 74 5.63 -7.88 15.82
C MET A 74 6.57 -8.73 16.70
N LYS A 75 7.62 -9.30 16.10
CA LYS A 75 8.65 -10.01 16.85
C LYS A 75 9.33 -9.09 17.87
N ALA A 76 9.77 -7.91 17.46
CA ALA A 76 10.40 -6.94 18.34
C ALA A 76 9.47 -6.48 19.49
N ILE A 77 8.19 -6.25 19.19
CA ILE A 77 7.16 -5.91 20.19
C ILE A 77 6.99 -7.04 21.22
N THR A 78 6.97 -8.29 20.75
CA THR A 78 6.79 -9.47 21.60
C THR A 78 8.01 -9.70 22.50
N GLU A 79 9.21 -9.63 21.94
CA GLU A 79 10.47 -9.81 22.67
C GLU A 79 10.67 -8.74 23.76
N GLN A 80 10.16 -7.53 23.52
CA GLN A 80 10.18 -6.43 24.50
C GLN A 80 9.02 -6.48 25.51
N GLY A 81 8.13 -7.47 25.43
CA GLY A 81 6.98 -7.59 26.33
C GLY A 81 5.97 -6.44 26.19
N GLN A 82 5.89 -5.78 25.03
CA GLN A 82 5.07 -4.58 24.84
C GLN A 82 3.67 -4.82 24.28
N LEU A 83 3.29 -6.08 24.03
CA LEU A 83 1.98 -6.43 23.43
C LEU A 83 0.79 -5.79 24.17
N GLY A 84 0.78 -5.86 25.51
CA GLY A 84 -0.30 -5.26 26.31
C GLY A 84 -0.35 -3.74 26.21
N LYS A 85 0.80 -3.07 26.07
CA LYS A 85 0.86 -1.61 25.87
C LYS A 85 0.33 -1.23 24.49
N ILE A 86 0.70 -1.97 23.45
CA ILE A 86 0.22 -1.78 22.07
C ILE A 86 -1.30 -1.93 22.02
N GLN A 87 -1.87 -2.97 22.61
CA GLN A 87 -3.32 -3.18 22.65
C GLN A 87 -4.07 -2.05 23.35
N LYS A 88 -3.53 -1.53 24.46
CA LYS A 88 -4.11 -0.35 25.15
C LYS A 88 -4.01 0.89 24.29
N ALA A 89 -2.87 1.13 23.63
CA ALA A 89 -2.67 2.26 22.74
C ALA A 89 -3.65 2.22 21.55
N LEU A 90 -3.86 1.05 20.94
CA LEU A 90 -4.84 0.87 19.86
C LEU A 90 -6.25 1.24 20.30
N LYS A 91 -6.71 0.75 21.46
CA LYS A 91 -8.03 1.11 22.00
C LYS A 91 -8.19 2.62 22.22
N LEU A 92 -7.14 3.30 22.69
CA LEU A 92 -7.15 4.76 22.86
C LEU A 92 -7.18 5.47 21.51
N CYS A 93 -6.43 4.98 20.51
CA CYS A 93 -6.47 5.52 19.15
C CYS A 93 -7.85 5.37 18.54
N ASP A 94 -8.48 4.19 18.64
CA ASP A 94 -9.82 3.94 18.10
C ASP A 94 -10.90 4.85 18.76
N ALA A 95 -10.73 5.15 20.05
CA ALA A 95 -11.60 6.08 20.74
C ALA A 95 -11.36 7.53 20.27
N SER A 96 -10.09 7.94 20.10
CA SER A 96 -9.74 9.29 19.65
C SER A 96 -10.11 9.54 18.18
N ASP A 97 -10.01 8.52 17.33
CA ASP A 97 -10.40 8.63 15.91
C ASP A 97 -11.90 8.95 15.76
N LYS A 98 -12.75 8.40 16.65
CA LYS A 98 -14.17 8.75 16.69
C LYS A 98 -14.45 10.22 17.06
N MET A 99 -13.47 10.87 17.71
CA MET A 99 -13.49 12.29 18.05
C MET A 99 -12.77 13.17 17.03
N GLY A 100 -12.32 12.58 15.90
CA GLY A 100 -11.57 13.28 14.85
C GLY A 100 -10.09 13.55 15.20
N ILE A 101 -9.56 12.92 16.25
CA ILE A 101 -8.18 13.14 16.73
C ILE A 101 -7.34 11.91 16.41
N ASN A 102 -6.39 12.04 15.47
CA ASN A 102 -5.49 10.95 15.12
C ASN A 102 -4.24 10.95 16.02
N LEU A 103 -4.19 10.03 16.98
CA LEU A 103 -3.05 9.84 17.89
C LEU A 103 -2.08 8.75 17.45
N ARG A 104 -2.37 7.99 16.36
CA ARG A 104 -1.59 6.82 15.94
C ARG A 104 -0.12 7.16 15.72
N LYS A 105 0.18 8.22 14.96
CA LYS A 105 1.56 8.66 14.71
C LYS A 105 2.35 8.95 15.98
N ARG A 106 1.68 9.45 17.03
CA ARG A 106 2.32 9.77 18.31
C ARG A 106 2.60 8.51 19.14
N PHE A 107 1.62 7.60 19.23
CA PHE A 107 1.77 6.38 20.03
C PHE A 107 2.71 5.36 19.37
N PHE A 108 2.68 5.28 18.04
CA PHE A 108 3.47 4.31 17.29
C PHE A 108 4.73 4.90 16.65
N LYS A 109 5.12 6.12 17.07
CA LYS A 109 6.37 6.75 16.62
C LYS A 109 7.59 5.83 16.69
N PRO A 110 7.83 5.04 17.78
CA PRO A 110 8.98 4.13 17.83
C PRO A 110 8.99 3.07 16.73
N ILE A 111 7.82 2.64 16.25
CA ILE A 111 7.69 1.70 15.13
C ILE A 111 8.03 2.42 13.83
N ILE A 112 7.49 3.62 13.62
CA ILE A 112 7.76 4.45 12.44
C ILE A 112 9.25 4.81 12.37
N ASP A 113 9.89 5.11 13.51
CA ASP A 113 11.32 5.41 13.60
C ASP A 113 12.21 4.22 13.15
N GLN A 114 11.76 2.98 13.38
CA GLN A 114 12.45 1.78 12.85
C GLN A 114 12.36 1.70 11.32
N LEU A 115 11.33 2.30 10.73
CA LEU A 115 11.11 2.38 9.28
C LEU A 115 11.60 3.70 8.66
N GLY A 116 12.55 4.37 9.31
CA GLY A 116 13.15 5.60 8.81
C GLY A 116 12.53 6.90 9.35
N GLY A 117 11.52 6.80 10.19
CA GLY A 117 10.91 7.95 10.90
C GLY A 117 9.86 8.73 10.10
N ARG A 118 9.76 8.49 8.80
CA ARG A 118 8.84 9.24 7.91
C ARG A 118 7.83 8.36 7.18
N MET A 119 7.94 7.03 7.25
CA MET A 119 7.04 6.11 6.57
C MET A 119 5.58 6.39 6.94
N ARG A 120 4.75 6.68 5.94
CA ARG A 120 3.35 7.07 6.14
C ARG A 120 2.36 6.43 5.17
N PHE A 121 2.84 6.04 3.97
CA PHE A 121 1.96 5.53 2.93
C PHE A 121 2.61 4.37 2.16
N ILE A 122 1.85 3.30 2.01
CA ILE A 122 2.26 2.09 1.29
C ILE A 122 1.17 1.72 0.30
N ILE A 123 1.56 1.53 -0.96
CA ILE A 123 0.70 0.98 -1.99
C ILE A 123 1.11 -0.47 -2.20
N ASN A 124 0.22 -1.40 -1.89
CA ASN A 124 0.43 -2.82 -2.11
C ASN A 124 -0.29 -3.30 -3.38
N GLY A 125 0.33 -4.18 -4.13
CA GLY A 125 -0.24 -4.75 -5.34
C GLY A 125 0.44 -6.06 -5.73
N ALA A 126 0.15 -6.55 -6.92
CA ALA A 126 0.62 -7.79 -7.52
C ALA A 126 0.08 -9.09 -6.89
N ALA A 127 -0.33 -9.08 -5.63
CA ALA A 127 -1.04 -10.19 -4.98
C ALA A 127 -1.83 -9.68 -3.76
N ALA A 128 -2.74 -10.50 -3.24
CA ALA A 128 -3.52 -10.17 -2.05
C ALA A 128 -2.62 -10.11 -0.81
N LEU A 129 -2.74 -9.02 -0.05
CA LEU A 129 -2.07 -8.87 1.24
C LEU A 129 -2.91 -9.52 2.34
N ASP A 130 -2.25 -10.19 3.28
CA ASP A 130 -2.92 -10.72 4.47
C ASP A 130 -3.68 -9.58 5.19
N PRO A 131 -5.00 -9.73 5.42
CA PRO A 131 -5.82 -8.73 6.10
C PRO A 131 -5.30 -8.34 7.48
N VAL A 132 -4.63 -9.25 8.20
CA VAL A 132 -4.02 -8.97 9.51
C VAL A 132 -2.84 -8.03 9.35
N VAL A 133 -2.03 -8.21 8.30
CA VAL A 133 -0.87 -7.35 8.00
C VAL A 133 -1.34 -5.97 7.56
N SER A 134 -2.30 -5.90 6.62
CA SER A 134 -2.88 -4.65 6.16
C SER A 134 -3.46 -3.85 7.33
N LYS A 135 -4.32 -4.49 8.13
CA LYS A 135 -4.90 -3.85 9.32
C LYS A 135 -3.83 -3.40 10.29
N GLY A 136 -2.83 -4.25 10.59
CA GLY A 136 -1.79 -3.95 11.57
C GLY A 136 -0.91 -2.76 11.18
N LEU A 137 -0.55 -2.62 9.89
CA LEU A 137 0.19 -1.45 9.40
C LEU A 137 -0.66 -0.17 9.52
N ASN A 138 -1.94 -0.23 9.14
CA ASN A 138 -2.88 0.87 9.31
C ASN A 138 -3.06 1.24 10.79
N ASP A 139 -3.14 0.25 11.68
CA ASP A 139 -3.23 0.44 13.14
C ASP A 139 -2.00 1.19 13.69
N PHE A 140 -0.82 0.99 13.12
CA PHE A 140 0.40 1.73 13.47
C PHE A 140 0.47 3.14 12.86
N GLY A 141 -0.54 3.55 12.09
CA GLY A 141 -0.60 4.87 11.47
C GLY A 141 0.14 4.97 10.12
N ILE A 142 0.44 3.82 9.51
CA ILE A 142 0.99 3.74 8.15
C ILE A 142 -0.15 3.38 7.21
N LEU A 143 -0.66 4.37 6.48
CA LEU A 143 -1.73 4.13 5.52
C LEU A 143 -1.27 3.09 4.49
N THR A 144 -1.88 1.92 4.51
CA THR A 144 -1.58 0.83 3.58
C THR A 144 -2.82 0.55 2.75
N VAL A 145 -2.73 0.77 1.45
CA VAL A 145 -3.82 0.52 0.49
C VAL A 145 -3.45 -0.63 -0.43
N GLN A 146 -4.44 -1.39 -0.84
CA GLN A 146 -4.27 -2.47 -1.80
C GLN A 146 -4.88 -2.09 -3.14
N GLY A 147 -4.12 -2.35 -4.22
CA GLY A 147 -4.60 -2.25 -5.59
C GLY A 147 -4.71 -3.62 -6.24
N TYR A 148 -5.60 -3.71 -7.22
CA TYR A 148 -5.79 -4.87 -8.09
C TYR A 148 -5.73 -4.45 -9.55
N GLY A 149 -5.12 -5.29 -10.35
CA GLY A 149 -5.06 -5.10 -11.79
C GLY A 149 -4.12 -6.09 -12.47
N LEU A 150 -3.96 -5.91 -13.77
CA LEU A 150 -3.21 -6.80 -14.65
C LEU A 150 -2.26 -5.97 -15.52
N THR A 151 -1.24 -6.58 -16.09
CA THR A 151 -0.40 -5.93 -17.11
C THR A 151 -1.26 -5.42 -18.27
N GLU A 152 -2.27 -6.21 -18.64
CA GLU A 152 -3.23 -5.93 -19.70
C GLU A 152 -4.19 -4.76 -19.38
N THR A 153 -4.14 -4.22 -18.17
CA THR A 153 -4.99 -3.08 -17.72
C THR A 153 -4.19 -1.87 -17.23
N SER A 154 -2.91 -1.78 -17.52
CA SER A 154 -1.98 -0.63 -17.42
C SER A 154 -1.81 0.06 -16.04
N PRO A 155 -1.67 -0.57 -14.92
CA PRO A 155 -2.04 -1.92 -14.48
C PRO A 155 -3.35 -1.96 -13.68
N THR A 156 -3.94 -0.81 -13.26
CA THR A 156 -4.90 -0.76 -12.14
C THR A 156 -6.35 -0.80 -12.60
N ILE A 157 -7.12 -1.74 -12.05
CA ILE A 157 -8.58 -1.87 -12.21
C ILE A 157 -9.30 -1.32 -10.98
N ALA A 158 -8.81 -1.66 -9.78
CA ALA A 158 -9.41 -1.27 -8.51
C ALA A 158 -8.34 -0.93 -7.48
N SER A 159 -8.67 -0.07 -6.53
CA SER A 159 -7.78 0.27 -5.42
C SER A 159 -8.57 0.65 -4.19
N GLU A 160 -8.07 0.29 -3.01
CA GLU A 160 -8.48 0.92 -1.76
C GLU A 160 -8.11 2.41 -1.79
N THR A 161 -8.83 3.18 -1.00
CA THR A 161 -8.56 4.60 -0.79
C THR A 161 -8.51 4.89 0.71
N TYR A 162 -7.96 6.01 1.13
CA TYR A 162 -7.98 6.40 2.54
C TYR A 162 -9.40 6.53 3.14
N ARG A 163 -10.44 6.66 2.30
CA ARG A 163 -11.85 6.71 2.70
C ARG A 163 -12.52 5.33 2.71
N TYR A 164 -11.97 4.37 1.99
CA TYR A 164 -12.54 3.03 1.80
C TYR A 164 -11.45 1.97 1.98
N LEU A 165 -11.04 1.79 3.23
CA LEU A 165 -10.14 0.72 3.63
C LEU A 165 -10.96 -0.46 4.12
N LYS A 166 -10.82 -1.60 3.46
CA LYS A 166 -11.47 -2.85 3.85
C LYS A 166 -10.48 -4.00 3.71
N PRO A 167 -9.80 -4.41 4.79
CA PRO A 167 -8.84 -5.51 4.75
C PRO A 167 -9.40 -6.74 4.03
N GLY A 168 -8.63 -7.29 3.08
CA GLY A 168 -9.07 -8.41 2.22
C GLY A 168 -9.87 -8.01 0.99
N SER A 169 -10.10 -6.71 0.77
CA SER A 169 -10.71 -6.18 -0.45
C SER A 169 -9.66 -5.58 -1.38
N SER A 170 -9.92 -5.59 -2.68
CA SER A 170 -9.13 -4.85 -3.67
C SER A 170 -9.58 -3.40 -3.85
N GLY A 171 -10.53 -2.94 -3.02
CA GLY A 171 -11.02 -1.58 -3.03
C GLY A 171 -12.16 -1.33 -4.01
N VAL A 172 -12.22 -0.10 -4.51
CA VAL A 172 -13.24 0.37 -5.46
C VAL A 172 -12.69 0.43 -6.87
N ILE A 173 -13.56 0.23 -7.86
CA ILE A 173 -13.19 0.33 -9.27
C ILE A 173 -12.68 1.75 -9.56
N MET A 174 -11.60 1.83 -10.35
CA MET A 174 -11.00 3.09 -10.75
C MET A 174 -11.97 3.92 -11.61
N PRO A 175 -11.91 5.26 -11.54
CA PRO A 175 -12.64 6.11 -12.47
C PRO A 175 -12.31 5.74 -13.93
N ASN A 176 -13.29 5.82 -14.81
CA ASN A 176 -13.20 5.47 -16.24
C ASN A 176 -12.93 3.97 -16.54
N VAL A 177 -13.13 3.10 -15.55
CA VAL A 177 -13.12 1.65 -15.74
C VAL A 177 -14.52 1.11 -15.48
N ASP A 178 -15.12 0.49 -16.50
CA ASP A 178 -16.34 -0.28 -16.34
C ASP A 178 -15.98 -1.72 -15.95
N ALA A 179 -16.59 -2.23 -14.90
CA ALA A 179 -16.34 -3.59 -14.44
C ALA A 179 -17.64 -4.29 -14.07
N ARG A 180 -17.75 -5.57 -14.42
CA ARG A 180 -18.88 -6.43 -14.08
C ARG A 180 -18.41 -7.85 -13.82
N LEU A 181 -19.16 -8.57 -12.99
CA LEU A 181 -19.01 -10.01 -12.86
C LEU A 181 -19.97 -10.70 -13.83
N VAL A 182 -19.50 -11.74 -14.51
CA VAL A 182 -20.28 -12.65 -15.36
C VAL A 182 -20.13 -14.06 -14.81
N ASP A 183 -21.07 -14.93 -15.17
CA ASP A 183 -21.10 -16.35 -14.74
C ASP A 183 -20.96 -16.50 -13.21
N VAL A 184 -21.72 -15.67 -12.50
CA VAL A 184 -21.66 -15.60 -11.03
C VAL A 184 -22.31 -16.83 -10.40
N ASP A 185 -21.58 -17.55 -9.56
CA ASP A 185 -22.06 -18.71 -8.82
C ASP A 185 -22.91 -18.32 -7.59
N GLU A 186 -23.41 -19.35 -6.87
CA GLU A 186 -24.21 -19.17 -5.66
C GLU A 186 -23.49 -18.46 -4.50
N ASN A 187 -22.15 -18.42 -4.51
CA ASN A 187 -21.30 -17.76 -3.52
C ASN A 187 -20.95 -16.31 -3.93
N GLY A 188 -21.44 -15.85 -5.09
CA GLY A 188 -21.13 -14.54 -5.63
C GLY A 188 -19.77 -14.45 -6.32
N VAL A 189 -19.13 -15.58 -6.64
CA VAL A 189 -17.87 -15.64 -7.38
C VAL A 189 -18.15 -15.75 -8.87
N GLY A 190 -17.48 -14.91 -9.67
CA GLY A 190 -17.68 -14.87 -11.11
C GLY A 190 -16.43 -14.36 -11.83
N GLU A 191 -16.46 -14.43 -13.15
CA GLU A 191 -15.42 -13.85 -14.00
C GLU A 191 -15.54 -12.32 -14.00
N LEU A 192 -14.41 -11.63 -13.75
CA LEU A 192 -14.36 -10.18 -13.81
C LEU A 192 -14.08 -9.71 -15.23
N VAL A 193 -15.08 -9.09 -15.85
CA VAL A 193 -14.95 -8.45 -17.17
C VAL A 193 -14.77 -6.96 -17.00
N VAL A 194 -13.75 -6.41 -17.64
CA VAL A 194 -13.41 -4.98 -17.56
C VAL A 194 -13.35 -4.33 -18.92
N ARG A 195 -13.70 -3.05 -18.96
CA ARG A 195 -13.61 -2.18 -20.14
C ARG A 195 -13.14 -0.80 -19.68
N GLY A 196 -12.24 -0.17 -20.44
CA GLY A 196 -11.75 1.19 -20.18
C GLY A 196 -10.54 1.51 -21.02
N ASP A 197 -10.11 2.77 -20.98
CA ASP A 197 -8.93 3.26 -21.70
C ASP A 197 -7.62 2.65 -21.18
N ASN A 198 -7.66 2.02 -20.01
CA ASN A 198 -6.55 1.31 -19.39
C ASN A 198 -6.36 -0.10 -19.95
N VAL A 199 -7.31 -0.64 -20.72
CA VAL A 199 -7.20 -1.97 -21.33
C VAL A 199 -6.28 -1.89 -22.54
N MET A 200 -5.28 -2.76 -22.62
CA MET A 200 -4.32 -2.82 -23.72
C MET A 200 -4.97 -3.16 -25.06
N LEU A 201 -4.34 -2.78 -26.15
CA LEU A 201 -4.82 -3.07 -27.51
C LEU A 201 -4.68 -4.55 -27.90
N GLY A 202 -3.80 -5.29 -27.25
CA GLY A 202 -3.50 -6.70 -27.52
C GLY A 202 -2.02 -7.00 -27.32
N TYR A 203 -1.66 -8.28 -27.48
CA TYR A 203 -0.27 -8.70 -27.46
C TYR A 203 0.38 -8.49 -28.82
N MET A 204 1.68 -8.07 -28.80
CA MET A 204 2.44 -7.91 -30.03
C MET A 204 2.60 -9.27 -30.73
N ASP A 205 2.32 -9.31 -32.04
CA ASP A 205 2.44 -10.53 -32.89
C ASP A 205 1.64 -11.75 -32.39
N ASN A 206 0.62 -11.53 -31.55
CA ASN A 206 -0.26 -12.59 -31.05
C ASN A 206 -1.72 -12.09 -31.01
N PRO A 207 -2.38 -12.06 -32.20
CA PRO A 207 -3.76 -11.58 -32.37
C PRO A 207 -4.79 -12.48 -31.70
#